data_bf43f2c2adfab8c6544f2edc02090b9f
#
_entry.id   bf43f2c2adfab8c6544f2edc02090b9f
#
_cell.length_a   1.000
_cell.length_b   1.000
_cell.length_c   1.000
_cell.angle_alpha   90.00
_cell.angle_beta   90.00
_cell.angle_gamma   90.00
#
_symmetry.space_group_name_H-M   'P 1'
#
loop_
_entity.id
_entity.type
_entity.pdbx_description
1 polymer ?
#
loop_
_entity_poly.entity_id
_entity_poly.type
_entity_poly.pdbx_seq_one_letter_code
_entity_poly.pdbx_strand_id
1 'polypeptide(L)'
;MKKKLGNILIFVLIIGLTIGYGIYKDSQSKVTVNKIYTMEYQEQALSDLENEKGNGNYTLQNIFMKYNPFSTNTQSMYVYFNTYKAAKITYTVSCADYADFTATAYQAKEFQKEHEFQLIGLIPDCTNTITITATYKDGTSQSISTNYTMESLLGDEDIQLKQVSGSKQDLGNGLYTLLGNDADDQDFVYMYDTNGVLRG
;
A
#
# COMPACT_ATOMS: atom_id res chain seq x y z
N MET A 1 -14.70 -31.20 -49.46
CA MET A 1 -14.57 -31.69 -48.05
C MET A 1 -13.23 -31.34 -47.37
N LYS A 2 -12.07 -31.54 -48.03
CA LYS A 2 -10.74 -31.31 -47.44
C LYS A 2 -10.49 -29.86 -46.92
N LYS A 3 -10.97 -28.80 -47.60
CA LYS A 3 -10.82 -27.39 -47.15
C LYS A 3 -11.62 -27.08 -45.85
N LYS A 4 -12.82 -27.63 -45.70
CA LYS A 4 -13.60 -27.42 -44.47
C LYS A 4 -12.97 -28.12 -43.26
N LEU A 5 -12.38 -29.30 -43.44
CA LEU A 5 -11.68 -30.02 -42.38
C LEU A 5 -10.44 -29.29 -41.90
N GLY A 6 -9.66 -28.66 -42.82
CA GLY A 6 -8.50 -27.85 -42.49
C GLY A 6 -8.85 -26.60 -41.67
N ASN A 7 -9.96 -25.92 -42.01
CA ASN A 7 -10.40 -24.74 -41.26
C ASN A 7 -10.86 -25.09 -39.83
N ILE A 8 -11.51 -26.23 -39.65
CA ILE A 8 -11.93 -26.71 -38.32
C ILE A 8 -10.70 -27.05 -37.47
N LEU A 9 -9.70 -27.69 -38.08
CA LEU A 9 -8.46 -28.06 -37.38
C LEU A 9 -7.70 -26.82 -36.89
N ILE A 10 -7.60 -25.77 -37.72
CA ILE A 10 -6.96 -24.49 -37.38
C ILE A 10 -7.72 -23.80 -36.23
N PHE A 11 -9.06 -23.82 -36.27
CA PHE A 11 -9.89 -23.21 -35.24
C PHE A 11 -9.72 -23.88 -33.88
N VAL A 12 -9.71 -25.23 -33.86
CA VAL A 12 -9.44 -26.02 -32.64
C VAL A 12 -8.05 -25.78 -32.09
N LEU A 13 -7.06 -25.60 -32.96
CA LEU A 13 -5.67 -25.30 -32.55
C LEU A 13 -5.53 -23.91 -31.93
N ILE A 14 -6.21 -22.91 -32.49
CA ILE A 14 -6.24 -21.55 -31.93
C ILE A 14 -6.92 -21.55 -30.54
N ILE A 15 -8.07 -22.22 -30.40
CA ILE A 15 -8.75 -22.35 -29.09
C ILE A 15 -7.84 -23.05 -28.08
N GLY A 16 -7.18 -24.14 -28.47
CA GLY A 16 -6.25 -24.85 -27.59
C GLY A 16 -5.07 -23.98 -27.14
N LEU A 17 -4.52 -23.16 -28.01
CA LEU A 17 -3.43 -22.23 -27.68
C LEU A 17 -3.89 -21.09 -26.76
N THR A 18 -5.10 -20.55 -26.98
CA THR A 18 -5.63 -19.48 -26.11
C THR A 18 -5.94 -19.99 -24.72
N ILE A 19 -6.53 -21.18 -24.59
CA ILE A 19 -6.79 -21.82 -23.30
C ILE A 19 -5.46 -22.16 -22.61
N GLY A 20 -4.51 -22.75 -23.33
CA GLY A 20 -3.19 -23.08 -22.79
C GLY A 20 -2.41 -21.86 -22.30
N TYR A 21 -2.47 -20.74 -23.05
CA TYR A 21 -1.88 -19.48 -22.63
C TYR A 21 -2.57 -18.89 -21.39
N GLY A 22 -3.91 -18.96 -21.32
CA GLY A 22 -4.67 -18.52 -20.16
C GLY A 22 -4.29 -19.30 -18.88
N ILE A 23 -4.23 -20.63 -18.98
CA ILE A 23 -3.83 -21.51 -17.86
C ILE A 23 -2.36 -21.23 -17.45
N TYR A 24 -1.46 -21.04 -18.41
CA TYR A 24 -0.06 -20.73 -18.14
C TYR A 24 0.08 -19.38 -17.41
N LYS A 25 -0.62 -18.35 -17.88
CA LYS A 25 -0.62 -17.02 -17.25
C LYS A 25 -1.17 -17.05 -15.81
N ASP A 26 -2.29 -17.76 -15.62
CA ASP A 26 -2.90 -17.96 -14.31
C ASP A 26 -1.96 -18.70 -13.34
N SER A 27 -1.31 -19.77 -13.81
CA SER A 27 -0.32 -20.52 -13.01
C SER A 27 0.89 -19.68 -12.62
N GLN A 28 1.37 -18.79 -13.50
CA GLN A 28 2.47 -17.88 -13.20
C GLN A 28 2.04 -16.81 -12.17
N SER A 29 0.83 -16.28 -12.29
CA SER A 29 0.26 -15.33 -11.33
C SER A 29 0.17 -15.94 -9.93
N LYS A 30 -0.39 -17.15 -9.81
CA LYS A 30 -0.51 -17.87 -8.52
C LYS A 30 0.85 -18.16 -7.87
N VAL A 31 1.85 -18.56 -8.67
CA VAL A 31 3.21 -18.81 -8.17
C VAL A 31 3.83 -17.52 -7.63
N THR A 32 3.61 -16.39 -8.30
CA THR A 32 4.15 -15.09 -7.86
C THR A 32 3.53 -14.64 -6.54
N VAL A 33 2.22 -14.77 -6.38
CA VAL A 33 1.51 -14.42 -5.13
C VAL A 33 1.99 -15.30 -3.97
N ASN A 34 2.03 -16.61 -4.16
CA ASN A 34 2.50 -17.54 -3.13
C ASN A 34 3.95 -17.25 -2.69
N LYS A 35 4.79 -16.77 -3.59
CA LYS A 35 6.20 -16.47 -3.27
C LYS A 35 6.34 -15.35 -2.25
N ILE A 36 5.57 -14.28 -2.33
CA ILE A 36 5.69 -13.14 -1.40
C ILE A 36 5.31 -13.50 0.04
N TYR A 37 4.51 -14.55 0.24
CA TYR A 37 4.12 -15.04 1.57
C TYR A 37 5.08 -16.09 2.14
N THR A 38 6.18 -16.41 1.45
CA THR A 38 7.19 -17.33 1.99
C THR A 38 8.13 -16.61 2.97
N MET A 39 8.58 -17.33 4.00
CA MET A 39 9.56 -16.81 4.96
C MET A 39 10.85 -16.36 4.26
N GLU A 40 11.31 -17.12 3.30
CA GLU A 40 12.52 -16.82 2.53
C GLU A 40 12.42 -15.47 1.80
N TYR A 41 11.26 -15.19 1.18
CA TYR A 41 11.03 -13.92 0.53
C TYR A 41 11.02 -12.76 1.54
N GLN A 42 10.33 -12.92 2.67
CA GLN A 42 10.21 -11.89 3.69
C GLN A 42 11.54 -11.61 4.39
N GLU A 43 12.34 -12.64 4.67
CA GLU A 43 13.68 -12.50 5.23
C GLU A 43 14.63 -11.78 4.25
N GLN A 44 14.55 -12.09 2.96
CA GLN A 44 15.32 -11.37 1.94
C GLN A 44 14.89 -9.91 1.83
N ALA A 45 13.57 -9.64 1.79
CA ALA A 45 13.03 -8.29 1.74
C ALA A 45 13.45 -7.45 2.97
N LEU A 46 13.45 -8.06 4.15
CA LEU A 46 13.95 -7.41 5.37
C LEU A 46 15.46 -7.11 5.28
N SER A 47 16.25 -8.08 4.83
CA SER A 47 17.70 -7.92 4.65
C SER A 47 18.01 -6.78 3.66
N ASP A 48 17.31 -6.72 2.55
CA ASP A 48 17.48 -5.66 1.55
C ASP A 48 17.09 -4.28 2.11
N LEU A 49 15.98 -4.21 2.86
CA LEU A 49 15.52 -3.00 3.51
C LEU A 49 16.55 -2.48 4.53
N GLU A 50 17.07 -3.37 5.39
CA GLU A 50 18.08 -3.02 6.39
C GLU A 50 19.41 -2.58 5.74
N ASN A 51 19.82 -3.23 4.65
CA ASN A 51 21.00 -2.83 3.89
C ASN A 51 20.83 -1.42 3.28
N GLU A 52 19.68 -1.13 2.67
CA GLU A 52 19.40 0.20 2.11
C GLU A 52 19.34 1.27 3.22
N LYS A 53 18.66 0.97 4.33
CA LYS A 53 18.59 1.85 5.51
C LYS A 53 19.97 2.13 6.09
N GLY A 54 20.85 1.12 6.14
CA GLY A 54 22.21 1.23 6.67
C GLY A 54 23.16 2.10 5.83
N ASN A 55 22.81 2.41 4.58
CA ASN A 55 23.68 3.17 3.68
C ASN A 55 23.59 4.70 3.87
N GLY A 56 22.72 5.21 4.75
CA GLY A 56 22.49 6.63 4.89
C GLY A 56 22.41 7.11 6.34
N ASN A 57 22.53 8.43 6.50
CA ASN A 57 22.22 9.10 7.75
C ASN A 57 20.91 9.89 7.54
N TYR A 58 19.83 9.34 8.03
CA TYR A 58 18.49 9.84 7.79
C TYR A 58 18.01 10.73 8.92
N THR A 59 17.52 11.90 8.57
CA THR A 59 16.99 12.92 9.48
C THR A 59 15.62 13.37 9.01
N LEU A 60 14.92 14.21 9.77
CA LEU A 60 13.63 14.75 9.35
C LEU A 60 13.72 15.50 7.99
N GLN A 61 14.87 16.08 7.63
CA GLN A 61 15.09 16.75 6.35
C GLN A 61 15.52 15.82 5.21
N ASN A 62 15.92 14.60 5.54
CA ASN A 62 16.34 13.56 4.61
C ASN A 62 15.82 12.21 5.09
N ILE A 63 14.53 11.98 4.90
CA ILE A 63 13.82 10.78 5.38
C ILE A 63 14.08 9.61 4.43
N PHE A 64 14.36 8.43 4.98
CA PHE A 64 14.32 7.19 4.22
C PHE A 64 12.87 6.75 4.05
N MET A 65 12.44 6.60 2.80
CA MET A 65 11.10 6.16 2.45
C MET A 65 11.18 5.06 1.40
N LYS A 66 10.51 3.94 1.66
CA LYS A 66 10.44 2.82 0.71
C LYS A 66 9.01 2.32 0.57
N TYR A 67 8.49 2.38 -0.65
CA TYR A 67 7.15 1.89 -0.95
C TYR A 67 7.09 0.36 -0.85
N ASN A 68 6.10 -0.16 -0.13
CA ASN A 68 5.72 -1.57 -0.03
C ASN A 68 6.91 -2.55 -0.01
N PRO A 69 7.87 -2.42 0.92
CA PRO A 69 9.12 -3.20 0.86
C PRO A 69 8.91 -4.71 0.98
N PHE A 70 7.82 -5.14 1.59
CA PHE A 70 7.48 -6.56 1.80
C PHE A 70 6.48 -7.11 0.79
N SER A 71 6.03 -6.29 -0.16
CA SER A 71 5.02 -6.62 -1.18
C SER A 71 3.66 -7.08 -0.64
N THR A 72 3.37 -6.83 0.64
CA THR A 72 2.16 -7.29 1.34
C THR A 72 1.17 -6.17 1.66
N ASN A 73 1.56 -4.91 1.51
CA ASN A 73 0.68 -3.76 1.72
C ASN A 73 0.88 -2.72 0.62
N THR A 74 -0.03 -2.74 -0.33
CA THR A 74 0.06 -1.94 -1.57
C THR A 74 -0.23 -0.44 -1.37
N GLN A 75 -0.72 -0.02 -0.21
CA GLN A 75 -1.01 1.39 0.08
C GLN A 75 -0.17 1.95 1.22
N SER A 76 1.00 1.37 1.44
CA SER A 76 1.87 1.77 2.53
C SER A 76 3.28 2.13 2.09
N MET A 77 3.90 2.92 2.94
CA MET A 77 5.30 3.32 2.80
C MET A 77 6.05 3.10 4.11
N TYR A 78 7.15 2.38 4.05
CA TYR A 78 8.07 2.30 5.16
C TYR A 78 8.83 3.62 5.31
N VAL A 79 8.92 4.10 6.55
CA VAL A 79 9.54 5.39 6.89
C VAL A 79 10.54 5.21 8.01
N TYR A 80 11.77 5.75 7.84
CA TYR A 80 12.80 5.74 8.84
C TYR A 80 13.59 7.06 8.86
N PHE A 81 13.78 7.64 10.04
CA PHE A 81 14.64 8.80 10.27
C PHE A 81 14.93 9.05 11.75
N ASN A 82 15.91 9.88 12.04
CA ASN A 82 16.22 10.34 13.39
C ASN A 82 15.91 11.82 13.57
N THR A 83 15.55 12.21 14.79
CA THR A 83 15.41 13.61 15.21
C THR A 83 16.49 13.99 16.22
N TYR A 84 16.90 15.24 16.21
CA TYR A 84 17.96 15.74 17.12
C TYR A 84 17.53 15.73 18.60
N LYS A 85 16.23 15.92 18.88
CA LYS A 85 15.58 15.75 20.19
C LYS A 85 14.49 14.69 20.09
N ALA A 86 14.13 14.10 21.20
CA ALA A 86 13.02 13.18 21.25
C ALA A 86 11.69 13.87 20.87
N ALA A 87 10.96 13.30 19.93
CA ALA A 87 9.72 13.82 19.35
C ALA A 87 8.62 12.76 19.27
N LYS A 88 7.37 13.21 19.15
CA LYS A 88 6.24 12.42 18.67
C LYS A 88 6.01 12.74 17.21
N ILE A 89 5.70 11.72 16.42
CA ILE A 89 5.49 11.87 14.99
C ILE A 89 4.01 11.67 14.66
N THR A 90 3.47 12.63 13.92
CA THR A 90 2.22 12.51 13.18
C THR A 90 2.49 12.67 11.70
N TYR A 91 1.63 12.12 10.86
CA TYR A 91 1.70 12.35 9.43
C TYR A 91 0.32 12.60 8.85
N THR A 92 0.29 13.33 7.75
CA THR A 92 -0.91 13.58 6.94
C THR A 92 -0.64 13.19 5.51
N VAL A 93 -1.57 12.45 4.92
CA VAL A 93 -1.59 12.12 3.49
C VAL A 93 -2.74 12.89 2.86
N SER A 94 -2.45 13.71 1.86
CA SER A 94 -3.41 14.54 1.15
C SER A 94 -3.37 14.24 -0.35
N CYS A 95 -4.53 14.18 -0.97
CA CYS A 95 -4.73 14.15 -2.41
C CYS A 95 -5.94 15.01 -2.77
N ALA A 96 -5.88 15.76 -3.88
CA ALA A 96 -6.77 16.88 -4.17
C ALA A 96 -8.29 16.56 -4.10
N ASP A 97 -8.68 15.34 -4.47
CA ASP A 97 -10.08 14.95 -4.61
C ASP A 97 -10.65 14.21 -3.39
N TYR A 98 -9.82 13.98 -2.36
CA TYR A 98 -10.19 13.16 -1.21
C TYR A 98 -9.88 13.88 0.10
N ALA A 99 -10.61 13.49 1.16
CA ALA A 99 -10.34 14.00 2.50
C ALA A 99 -8.91 13.66 2.95
N ASP A 100 -8.27 14.56 3.67
CA ASP A 100 -6.97 14.32 4.27
C ASP A 100 -7.03 13.18 5.30
N PHE A 101 -5.99 12.36 5.32
CA PHE A 101 -5.81 11.31 6.31
C PHE A 101 -4.67 11.67 7.24
N THR A 102 -4.97 11.86 8.52
CA THR A 102 -3.96 12.15 9.55
C THR A 102 -3.88 11.03 10.57
N ALA A 103 -2.68 10.55 10.84
CA ALA A 103 -2.45 9.51 11.84
C ALA A 103 -1.18 9.78 12.66
N THR A 104 -1.11 9.13 13.82
CA THR A 104 0.11 9.06 14.62
C THR A 104 0.96 7.92 14.06
N ALA A 105 2.25 8.16 13.87
CA ALA A 105 3.17 7.21 13.23
C ALA A 105 3.23 5.83 13.92
N TYR A 106 3.04 5.82 15.24
CA TYR A 106 2.98 4.62 16.05
C TYR A 106 2.26 4.95 17.37
N GLN A 107 1.77 3.94 18.06
CA GLN A 107 1.10 4.16 19.35
C GLN A 107 2.05 4.58 20.49
N ALA A 108 3.19 5.18 20.17
CA ALA A 108 4.15 5.61 21.15
C ALA A 108 3.56 6.74 21.98
N LYS A 109 3.24 6.42 23.24
CA LYS A 109 2.95 7.42 24.25
C LYS A 109 4.19 8.25 24.62
N GLU A 110 5.38 7.78 24.25
CA GLU A 110 6.66 8.34 24.61
C GLU A 110 7.33 9.07 23.44
N PHE A 111 8.09 10.08 23.78
CA PHE A 111 8.93 10.80 22.83
C PHE A 111 10.19 9.99 22.53
N GLN A 112 10.49 9.78 21.25
CA GLN A 112 11.64 9.02 20.77
C GLN A 112 12.52 9.87 19.85
N LYS A 113 13.77 9.45 19.65
CA LYS A 113 14.69 10.08 18.68
C LYS A 113 14.75 9.33 17.37
N GLU A 114 14.63 8.03 17.43
CA GLU A 114 14.61 7.12 16.29
C GLU A 114 13.17 6.84 15.93
N HIS A 115 12.81 6.99 14.68
CA HIS A 115 11.47 6.86 14.16
C HIS A 115 11.47 5.86 13.01
N GLU A 116 10.75 4.76 13.22
CA GLU A 116 10.56 3.68 12.26
C GLU A 116 9.10 3.25 12.29
N PHE A 117 8.41 3.38 11.16
CA PHE A 117 6.98 3.05 11.09
C PHE A 117 6.50 2.82 9.67
N GLN A 118 5.34 2.19 9.57
CA GLN A 118 4.60 2.05 8.34
C GLN A 118 3.59 3.19 8.23
N LEU A 119 3.74 4.03 7.21
CA LEU A 119 2.77 5.03 6.82
C LEU A 119 1.73 4.37 5.92
N ILE A 120 0.46 4.53 6.23
CA ILE A 120 -0.69 4.08 5.43
C ILE A 120 -1.49 5.27 4.93
N GLY A 121 -2.47 5.02 4.06
CA GLY A 121 -3.38 6.05 3.58
C GLY A 121 -3.02 6.66 2.23
N LEU A 122 -2.04 6.08 1.53
CA LEU A 122 -1.75 6.47 0.14
C LEU A 122 -2.96 6.16 -0.74
N ILE A 123 -3.32 7.10 -1.59
CA ILE A 123 -4.45 7.00 -2.52
C ILE A 123 -3.92 6.59 -3.89
N PRO A 124 -4.47 5.50 -4.47
CA PRO A 124 -4.11 5.05 -5.82
C PRO A 124 -4.44 6.10 -6.88
N ASP A 125 -3.75 6.05 -8.02
CA ASP A 125 -3.91 6.95 -9.16
C ASP A 125 -3.82 8.43 -8.81
N CYS A 126 -3.10 8.74 -7.73
CA CYS A 126 -3.00 10.09 -7.19
C CYS A 126 -1.56 10.48 -6.86
N THR A 127 -1.24 11.75 -7.03
CA THR A 127 -0.04 12.35 -6.43
C THR A 127 -0.37 12.72 -4.98
N ASN A 128 0.05 11.87 -4.07
CA ASN A 128 -0.12 12.05 -2.64
C ASN A 128 0.92 13.04 -2.12
N THR A 129 0.49 14.05 -1.36
CA THR A 129 1.38 14.89 -0.55
C THR A 129 1.45 14.29 0.85
N ILE A 130 2.63 13.85 1.24
CA ILE A 130 2.91 13.26 2.54
C ILE A 130 3.58 14.34 3.40
N THR A 131 2.92 14.77 4.47
CA THR A 131 3.46 15.71 5.45
C THR A 131 3.76 15.00 6.75
N ILE A 132 5.03 14.98 7.17
CA ILE A 132 5.48 14.39 8.43
C ILE A 132 5.81 15.52 9.41
N THR A 133 5.23 15.46 10.60
CA THR A 133 5.39 16.46 11.65
C THR A 133 5.99 15.84 12.91
N ALA A 134 7.14 16.35 13.32
CA ALA A 134 7.79 16.03 14.59
C ALA A 134 7.43 17.08 15.64
N THR A 135 6.77 16.67 16.73
CA THR A 135 6.41 17.53 17.86
C THR A 135 7.31 17.17 19.05
N TYR A 136 8.05 18.15 19.56
CA TYR A 136 8.99 17.99 20.64
C TYR A 136 8.35 18.21 22.02
N LYS A 137 9.05 17.80 23.10
CA LYS A 137 8.55 17.93 24.49
C LYS A 137 8.30 19.38 24.92
N ASP A 138 9.00 20.33 24.31
CA ASP A 138 8.84 21.77 24.59
C ASP A 138 7.63 22.39 23.85
N GLY A 139 6.86 21.57 23.12
CA GLY A 139 5.69 22.00 22.36
C GLY A 139 6.02 22.56 20.96
N THR A 140 7.29 22.70 20.61
CA THR A 140 7.68 23.12 19.25
C THR A 140 7.49 21.98 18.26
N SER A 141 7.24 22.31 16.99
CA SER A 141 7.07 21.33 15.92
C SER A 141 7.87 21.70 14.68
N GLN A 142 8.28 20.69 13.95
CA GLN A 142 8.88 20.81 12.62
C GLN A 142 8.18 19.87 11.66
N SER A 143 7.91 20.32 10.44
CA SER A 143 7.27 19.53 9.42
C SER A 143 8.08 19.53 8.13
N ILE A 144 7.97 18.43 7.40
CA ILE A 144 8.45 18.30 6.02
C ILE A 144 7.36 17.69 5.18
N SER A 145 7.27 18.09 3.91
CA SER A 145 6.35 17.51 2.95
C SER A 145 7.10 16.96 1.75
N THR A 146 6.65 15.82 1.23
CA THR A 146 7.13 15.22 0.00
C THR A 146 5.97 14.69 -0.81
N ASN A 147 6.14 14.55 -2.12
CA ASN A 147 5.12 14.00 -3.01
C ASN A 147 5.47 12.57 -3.41
N TYR A 148 4.47 11.72 -3.48
CA TYR A 148 4.56 10.38 -4.01
C TYR A 148 3.36 10.09 -4.91
N THR A 149 3.62 9.78 -6.19
CA THR A 149 2.58 9.34 -7.12
C THR A 149 2.43 7.85 -7.02
N MET A 150 1.26 7.43 -6.54
CA MET A 150 0.92 6.02 -6.42
C MET A 150 0.25 5.55 -7.71
N GLU A 151 0.65 4.36 -8.18
CA GLU A 151 0.01 3.69 -9.32
C GLU A 151 -1.35 3.10 -8.92
N SER A 152 -2.11 2.62 -9.92
CA SER A 152 -3.38 1.91 -9.71
C SER A 152 -3.19 0.67 -8.84
N LEU A 153 -4.23 0.33 -8.07
CA LEU A 153 -4.30 -0.94 -7.37
C LEU A 153 -4.43 -2.10 -8.37
N LEU A 154 -4.07 -3.29 -7.91
CA LEU A 154 -4.21 -4.53 -8.68
C LEU A 154 -5.68 -5.02 -8.74
N GLY A 155 -6.53 -4.55 -7.82
CA GLY A 155 -7.96 -4.87 -7.77
C GLY A 155 -8.85 -3.76 -8.31
N ASP A 156 -10.12 -4.06 -8.53
CA ASP A 156 -11.14 -3.14 -9.04
C ASP A 156 -11.91 -2.42 -7.91
N GLU A 157 -11.32 -2.31 -6.72
CA GLU A 157 -11.99 -1.76 -5.55
C GLU A 157 -12.20 -0.24 -5.66
N ASP A 158 -13.36 0.20 -5.19
CA ASP A 158 -13.69 1.61 -5.15
C ASP A 158 -12.76 2.38 -4.17
N ILE A 159 -12.08 3.41 -4.67
CA ILE A 159 -11.24 4.29 -3.83
C ILE A 159 -12.11 5.03 -2.81
N GLN A 160 -13.39 5.27 -3.12
CA GLN A 160 -14.32 5.91 -2.21
C GLN A 160 -15.68 5.22 -2.17
N LEU A 161 -16.03 4.71 -1.00
CA LEU A 161 -17.35 4.12 -0.74
C LEU A 161 -18.42 5.19 -0.66
N LYS A 162 -19.61 4.88 -1.19
CA LYS A 162 -20.81 5.72 -1.06
C LYS A 162 -21.74 5.15 -0.01
N GLN A 163 -22.16 5.99 0.95
CA GLN A 163 -23.19 5.60 1.89
C GLN A 163 -24.55 5.51 1.17
N VAL A 164 -25.16 4.32 1.19
CA VAL A 164 -26.47 4.07 0.58
C VAL A 164 -27.60 4.29 1.58
N SER A 165 -27.39 3.91 2.84
CA SER A 165 -28.41 4.04 3.91
C SER A 165 -27.75 3.99 5.30
N GLY A 166 -28.50 4.30 6.34
CA GLY A 166 -28.03 4.27 7.72
C GLY A 166 -27.32 5.56 8.15
N SER A 167 -26.67 5.51 9.31
CA SER A 167 -25.88 6.62 9.86
C SER A 167 -24.40 6.28 9.90
N LYS A 168 -23.56 7.25 9.60
CA LYS A 168 -22.12 7.13 9.86
C LYS A 168 -21.84 7.23 11.35
N GLN A 169 -21.00 6.34 11.85
CA GLN A 169 -20.38 6.51 13.15
C GLN A 169 -19.02 7.14 12.97
N ASP A 170 -18.71 8.18 13.72
CA ASP A 170 -17.37 8.74 13.75
C ASP A 170 -16.46 7.77 14.50
N LEU A 171 -15.49 7.22 13.80
CA LEU A 171 -14.45 6.35 14.37
C LEU A 171 -13.23 7.14 14.86
N GLY A 172 -13.27 8.47 14.80
CA GLY A 172 -12.07 9.29 14.98
C GLY A 172 -10.99 8.90 13.96
N ASN A 173 -9.86 8.40 14.44
CA ASN A 173 -8.77 7.90 13.57
C ASN A 173 -8.88 6.39 13.28
N GLY A 174 -10.02 5.75 13.57
CA GLY A 174 -10.26 4.35 13.27
C GLY A 174 -10.55 4.11 11.79
N LEU A 175 -10.41 2.85 11.38
CA LEU A 175 -10.67 2.40 10.02
C LEU A 175 -11.72 1.29 10.01
N TYR A 176 -12.58 1.31 9.01
CA TYR A 176 -13.45 0.19 8.68
C TYR A 176 -12.64 -0.83 7.90
N THR A 177 -12.59 -2.06 8.37
CA THR A 177 -11.91 -3.16 7.66
C THR A 177 -12.94 -3.99 6.91
N LEU A 178 -12.75 -4.13 5.61
CA LEU A 178 -13.54 -5.00 4.74
C LEU A 178 -12.66 -6.16 4.30
N LEU A 179 -13.20 -7.36 4.40
CA LEU A 179 -12.59 -8.56 3.82
C LEU A 179 -13.11 -8.70 2.39
N GLY A 180 -12.21 -8.66 1.42
CA GLY A 180 -12.53 -9.04 0.05
C GLY A 180 -12.87 -10.53 0.00
N ASN A 181 -13.96 -10.90 -0.67
CA ASN A 181 -14.45 -12.27 -0.67
C ASN A 181 -14.53 -12.91 -2.05
N ASP A 182 -14.24 -12.19 -3.11
CA ASP A 182 -14.51 -12.63 -4.48
C ASP A 182 -13.32 -12.46 -5.44
N ALA A 183 -12.13 -12.19 -4.93
CA ALA A 183 -10.94 -12.23 -5.77
C ALA A 183 -10.62 -13.70 -6.09
N ASP A 184 -10.89 -14.13 -7.30
CA ASP A 184 -10.58 -15.48 -7.79
C ASP A 184 -9.09 -15.86 -7.58
N ASP A 185 -8.22 -14.87 -7.40
CA ASP A 185 -6.78 -15.05 -7.34
C ASP A 185 -6.10 -14.45 -6.11
N GLN A 186 -6.69 -13.47 -5.42
CA GLN A 186 -6.10 -12.80 -4.25
C GLN A 186 -7.18 -12.26 -3.32
N ASP A 187 -7.15 -12.69 -2.05
CA ASP A 187 -7.96 -12.08 -1.01
C ASP A 187 -7.25 -10.86 -0.45
N PHE A 188 -7.82 -9.68 -0.68
CA PHE A 188 -7.35 -8.43 -0.09
C PHE A 188 -8.16 -8.06 1.15
N VAL A 189 -7.51 -7.40 2.08
CA VAL A 189 -8.14 -6.73 3.20
C VAL A 189 -8.08 -5.24 2.92
N TYR A 190 -9.23 -4.59 2.84
CA TYR A 190 -9.34 -3.16 2.57
C TYR A 190 -9.68 -2.39 3.84
N MET A 191 -9.05 -1.24 4.01
CA MET A 191 -9.29 -0.35 5.14
C MET A 191 -9.78 1.01 4.64
N TYR A 192 -10.97 1.43 5.10
CA TYR A 192 -11.57 2.72 4.74
C TYR A 192 -11.71 3.60 5.97
N ASP A 193 -11.45 4.90 5.81
CA ASP A 193 -11.69 5.88 6.86
C ASP A 193 -13.18 6.24 7.02
N THR A 194 -13.52 7.11 7.97
CA THR A 194 -14.89 7.58 8.23
C THR A 194 -15.50 8.36 7.06
N ASN A 195 -14.69 8.84 6.13
CA ASN A 195 -15.16 9.49 4.89
C ASN A 195 -15.43 8.47 3.78
N GLY A 196 -15.16 7.19 4.02
CA GLY A 196 -15.26 6.11 3.05
C GLY A 196 -14.11 6.09 2.06
N VAL A 197 -12.99 6.76 2.35
CA VAL A 197 -11.80 6.76 1.49
C VAL A 197 -10.91 5.59 1.84
N LEU A 198 -10.44 4.86 0.83
CA LEU A 198 -9.53 3.73 0.96
C LEU A 198 -8.17 4.20 1.51
N ARG A 199 -7.66 3.52 2.55
CA ARG A 199 -6.43 3.89 3.26
C ARG A 199 -5.42 2.75 3.44
N GLY A 200 -5.80 1.54 3.08
CA GLY A 200 -4.94 0.38 3.18
C GLY A 200 -5.60 -0.89 2.68
#